data_d09c5c6935200fd7def535b99893d80f
#
_entry.id   d09c5c6935200fd7def535b99893d80f
#
_cell.length_a   1.000
_cell.length_b   1.000
_cell.length_c   1.000
_cell.angle_alpha   90.00
_cell.angle_beta   90.00
_cell.angle_gamma   90.00
#
_symmetry.space_group_name_H-M   'P 1'
#
loop_
_entity.id
_entity.type
_entity.pdbx_description
1 polymer ?
#
loop_
_entity_poly.entity_id
_entity_poly.type
_entity_poly.pdbx_seq_one_letter_code
_entity_poly.pdbx_strand_id
1 'polypeptide(L)'
;MTRNPRARFFAFATIAGLIGAIAAPLYAADDGDHVSVELISEHTALAPGQSQQLGILLRHEPHWHTYWINPGDSGLPTTLAWTLPPGVKAQEIAWPMPKRFDVGGLYNFGYDGEAVLPVAVSVPADAAPGSKAHIAVDAKWLVCREECIPGRKTMTLDLPVASPTDPPKPDGRWTMQFSRARLAEPQATAWKATNAADGDRIVVTLRGPSLPAADGLDAFVAERKLVDNKPPRIKREGDALIVDFAKSEYFGTPPESFDLVLTQPSAAGVRGWRVQVPFAANAAP
;
A
#
# COMPACT_ATOMS: atom_id res chain seq x y z
N MET A 1 -44.82 10.10 88.97
CA MET A 1 -44.20 11.14 88.13
C MET A 1 -42.95 10.54 87.51
N THR A 2 -43.06 9.98 86.36
CA THR A 2 -41.93 9.32 85.70
C THR A 2 -41.99 9.63 84.20
N ARG A 3 -40.99 10.32 83.70
CA ARG A 3 -40.84 10.69 82.34
C ARG A 3 -39.92 9.67 81.63
N ASN A 4 -40.46 9.10 80.56
CA ASN A 4 -39.81 8.14 79.69
C ASN A 4 -39.01 8.90 78.61
N PRO A 5 -37.74 8.63 78.31
CA PRO A 5 -37.04 9.16 77.11
C PRO A 5 -37.13 8.21 75.93
N ARG A 6 -37.59 8.77 74.83
CA ARG A 6 -37.73 8.09 73.52
C ARG A 6 -36.34 7.86 72.90
N ALA A 7 -35.98 6.60 72.67
CA ALA A 7 -34.86 6.22 71.82
C ALA A 7 -35.17 6.49 70.33
N ARG A 8 -34.30 7.25 69.68
CA ARG A 8 -34.30 7.47 68.22
C ARG A 8 -33.37 6.46 67.59
N PHE A 9 -33.93 5.53 66.79
CA PHE A 9 -33.16 4.66 65.90
C PHE A 9 -32.81 5.46 64.65
N PHE A 10 -31.51 5.62 64.35
CA PHE A 10 -31.02 6.07 63.06
C PHE A 10 -30.86 4.85 62.16
N ALA A 11 -31.67 4.83 61.11
CA ALA A 11 -31.51 3.86 60.04
C ALA A 11 -30.40 4.34 59.08
N PHE A 12 -29.30 3.61 59.02
CA PHE A 12 -28.29 3.79 57.98
C PHE A 12 -28.77 3.14 56.70
N ALA A 13 -29.12 3.97 55.67
CA ALA A 13 -29.37 3.51 54.33
C ALA A 13 -28.05 3.32 53.59
N THR A 14 -27.65 2.08 53.36
CA THR A 14 -26.53 1.70 52.48
C THR A 14 -26.96 1.90 51.04
N ILE A 15 -26.40 2.93 50.38
CA ILE A 15 -26.53 3.14 48.95
C ILE A 15 -25.52 2.19 48.26
N ALA A 16 -26.00 1.09 47.72
CA ALA A 16 -25.24 0.22 46.83
C ALA A 16 -25.10 0.95 45.48
N GLY A 17 -23.91 1.52 45.23
CA GLY A 17 -23.56 2.12 43.93
C GLY A 17 -23.49 1.04 42.84
N LEU A 18 -24.44 1.05 41.88
CA LEU A 18 -24.38 0.28 40.64
C LEU A 18 -23.30 0.92 39.75
N ILE A 19 -22.10 0.35 39.73
CA ILE A 19 -21.09 0.69 38.69
C ILE A 19 -21.59 0.07 37.38
N GLY A 20 -22.33 0.85 36.59
CA GLY A 20 -22.67 0.50 35.23
C GLY A 20 -21.39 0.47 34.38
N ALA A 21 -20.95 -0.71 33.99
CA ALA A 21 -19.91 -0.86 32.97
C ALA A 21 -20.45 -0.26 31.67
N ILE A 22 -19.95 0.92 31.30
CA ILE A 22 -20.18 1.50 29.96
C ILE A 22 -19.41 0.60 28.98
N ALA A 23 -20.10 -0.35 28.38
CA ALA A 23 -19.58 -1.07 27.22
C ALA A 23 -19.39 -0.04 26.10
N ALA A 24 -18.13 0.30 25.80
CA ALA A 24 -17.81 1.06 24.61
C ALA A 24 -18.34 0.28 23.39
N PRO A 25 -19.04 0.93 22.44
CA PRO A 25 -19.48 0.26 21.24
C PRO A 25 -18.22 -0.29 20.53
N LEU A 26 -18.13 -1.61 20.38
CA LEU A 26 -17.28 -2.22 19.39
C LEU A 26 -17.81 -1.72 18.04
N TYR A 27 -17.14 -0.72 17.47
CA TYR A 27 -17.32 -0.42 16.07
C TYR A 27 -16.91 -1.68 15.31
N ALA A 28 -17.87 -2.43 14.82
CA ALA A 28 -17.65 -3.41 13.77
C ALA A 28 -16.92 -2.64 12.66
N ALA A 29 -15.73 -3.11 12.26
CA ALA A 29 -15.04 -2.55 11.11
C ALA A 29 -15.92 -2.85 9.90
N ASP A 30 -16.66 -1.85 9.47
CA ASP A 30 -17.41 -1.89 8.22
C ASP A 30 -16.37 -1.96 7.07
N ASP A 31 -16.67 -2.68 5.99
CA ASP A 31 -15.92 -2.59 4.73
C ASP A 31 -15.93 -1.12 4.36
N GLY A 32 -14.82 -0.42 4.59
CA GLY A 32 -14.75 1.04 4.58
C GLY A 32 -15.59 1.61 3.45
N ASP A 33 -16.47 2.55 3.77
CA ASP A 33 -17.32 3.22 2.79
C ASP A 33 -16.50 3.51 1.52
N HIS A 34 -17.07 3.23 0.34
CA HIS A 34 -16.53 3.57 -0.98
C HIS A 34 -15.37 2.72 -1.54
N VAL A 35 -14.87 1.70 -0.81
CA VAL A 35 -13.94 0.69 -1.34
C VAL A 35 -14.21 -0.68 -0.73
N SER A 36 -14.44 -1.70 -1.56
CA SER A 36 -14.46 -3.08 -1.08
C SER A 36 -13.06 -3.67 -1.10
N VAL A 37 -12.69 -4.41 -0.04
CA VAL A 37 -11.35 -4.98 0.15
C VAL A 37 -11.45 -6.48 0.39
N GLU A 38 -10.67 -7.27 -0.37
CA GLU A 38 -10.69 -8.73 -0.35
C GLU A 38 -9.28 -9.31 -0.40
N LEU A 39 -9.00 -10.35 0.41
CA LEU A 39 -7.78 -11.14 0.33
C LEU A 39 -7.97 -12.25 -0.70
N ILE A 40 -7.13 -12.29 -1.72
CA ILE A 40 -7.18 -13.25 -2.82
C ILE A 40 -5.87 -14.01 -2.96
N SER A 41 -5.92 -15.22 -3.55
CA SER A 41 -4.74 -16.02 -3.88
C SER A 41 -4.68 -16.29 -5.38
N GLU A 42 -3.49 -16.23 -5.96
CA GLU A 42 -3.27 -16.59 -7.36
C GLU A 42 -3.47 -18.09 -7.61
N HIS A 43 -3.22 -18.92 -6.60
CA HIS A 43 -3.30 -20.37 -6.70
C HIS A 43 -4.27 -20.97 -5.68
N THR A 44 -4.76 -22.16 -6.00
CA THR A 44 -5.72 -22.89 -5.17
C THR A 44 -5.09 -23.58 -3.95
N ALA A 45 -3.76 -23.62 -3.86
CA ALA A 45 -3.01 -24.28 -2.79
C ALA A 45 -1.65 -23.59 -2.61
N LEU A 46 -1.03 -23.74 -1.44
CA LEU A 46 0.36 -23.34 -1.20
C LEU A 46 1.32 -24.45 -1.61
N ALA A 47 2.39 -24.11 -2.35
CA ALA A 47 3.43 -25.07 -2.76
C ALA A 47 4.62 -25.03 -1.80
N PRO A 48 4.96 -26.15 -1.12
CA PRO A 48 6.14 -26.21 -0.28
C PRO A 48 7.43 -25.83 -1.02
N GLY A 49 8.28 -25.03 -0.39
CA GLY A 49 9.56 -24.58 -0.93
C GLY A 49 9.45 -23.52 -2.04
N GLN A 50 8.27 -22.97 -2.31
CA GLN A 50 8.07 -21.98 -3.37
C GLN A 50 7.60 -20.63 -2.83
N SER A 51 7.79 -19.60 -3.66
CA SER A 51 7.15 -18.30 -3.49
C SER A 51 5.89 -18.24 -4.34
N GLN A 52 4.80 -17.74 -3.77
CA GLN A 52 3.50 -17.60 -4.44
C GLN A 52 2.90 -16.23 -4.17
N GLN A 53 1.92 -15.82 -4.99
CA GLN A 53 1.29 -14.51 -4.86
C GLN A 53 -0.05 -14.60 -4.13
N LEU A 54 -0.18 -13.79 -3.09
CA LEU A 54 -1.45 -13.31 -2.55
C LEU A 54 -1.69 -11.88 -3.06
N GLY A 55 -2.90 -11.39 -2.90
CA GLY A 55 -3.24 -10.00 -3.28
C GLY A 55 -4.29 -9.41 -2.37
N ILE A 56 -4.19 -8.12 -2.12
CA ILE A 56 -5.28 -7.33 -1.58
C ILE A 56 -5.99 -6.68 -2.76
N LEU A 57 -7.17 -7.16 -3.05
CA LEU A 57 -8.01 -6.66 -4.12
C LEU A 57 -8.85 -5.50 -3.59
N LEU A 58 -8.69 -4.35 -4.22
CA LEU A 58 -9.42 -3.11 -3.93
C LEU A 58 -10.37 -2.81 -5.09
N ARG A 59 -11.64 -2.57 -4.80
CA ARG A 59 -12.62 -2.08 -5.78
C ARG A 59 -13.24 -0.80 -5.25
N HIS A 60 -12.85 0.31 -5.86
CA HIS A 60 -13.29 1.64 -5.47
C HIS A 60 -14.61 2.01 -6.15
N GLU A 61 -15.45 2.73 -5.46
CA GLU A 61 -16.55 3.46 -6.08
C GLU A 61 -16.03 4.57 -7.01
N PRO A 62 -16.84 5.03 -7.97
CA PRO A 62 -16.43 6.10 -8.87
C PRO A 62 -15.94 7.35 -8.12
N HIS A 63 -14.79 7.89 -8.56
CA HIS A 63 -14.13 9.08 -8.00
C HIS A 63 -13.44 8.89 -6.65
N TRP A 64 -13.50 7.69 -6.04
CA TRP A 64 -12.75 7.38 -4.84
C TRP A 64 -11.41 6.72 -5.17
N HIS A 65 -10.38 6.99 -4.34
CA HIS A 65 -9.04 6.44 -4.51
C HIS A 65 -8.41 6.05 -3.17
N THR A 66 -7.55 5.07 -3.21
CA THR A 66 -6.62 4.72 -2.12
C THR A 66 -5.19 5.10 -2.53
N TYR A 67 -4.23 4.91 -1.64
CA TYR A 67 -2.92 5.53 -1.76
C TYR A 67 -1.80 4.53 -2.09
N TRP A 68 -0.80 5.02 -2.83
CA TRP A 68 0.47 4.38 -3.09
C TRP A 68 1.40 4.49 -1.87
N ILE A 69 2.60 3.87 -1.92
CA ILE A 69 3.61 3.93 -0.84
C ILE A 69 3.98 5.36 -0.48
N ASN A 70 4.16 6.23 -1.46
CA ASN A 70 4.18 7.67 -1.29
C ASN A 70 2.78 8.21 -1.64
N PRO A 71 1.98 8.64 -0.68
CA PRO A 71 0.61 9.08 -0.94
C PRO A 71 0.51 10.45 -1.62
N GLY A 72 1.62 11.19 -1.77
CA GLY A 72 1.61 12.56 -2.24
C GLY A 72 1.43 13.57 -1.12
N ASP A 73 0.64 14.63 -1.39
CA ASP A 73 0.44 15.76 -0.46
C ASP A 73 -0.42 15.39 0.75
N SER A 74 -1.32 14.43 0.59
CA SER A 74 -2.20 13.98 1.67
C SER A 74 -2.37 12.47 1.68
N GLY A 75 -2.95 11.92 2.75
CA GLY A 75 -3.29 10.52 2.86
C GLY A 75 -2.20 9.63 3.47
N LEU A 76 -2.50 8.35 3.53
CA LEU A 76 -1.62 7.31 4.07
C LEU A 76 -1.69 6.05 3.19
N PRO A 77 -0.56 5.36 2.96
CA PRO A 77 -0.54 4.11 2.21
C PRO A 77 -1.29 3.00 2.96
N THR A 78 -1.76 2.01 2.21
CA THR A 78 -2.29 0.76 2.78
C THR A 78 -1.20 0.05 3.57
N THR A 79 -1.54 -0.45 4.76
CA THR A 79 -0.66 -1.24 5.61
C THR A 79 -1.28 -2.60 5.89
N LEU A 80 -0.43 -3.64 6.00
CA LEU A 80 -0.84 -5.03 6.18
C LEU A 80 -0.12 -5.62 7.39
N ALA A 81 -0.88 -6.19 8.32
CA ALA A 81 -0.34 -6.97 9.43
C ALA A 81 -0.78 -8.43 9.27
N TRP A 82 0.17 -9.32 9.00
CA TRP A 82 -0.09 -10.71 8.68
C TRP A 82 -0.06 -11.62 9.91
N THR A 83 -0.98 -12.57 9.96
CA THR A 83 -0.93 -13.75 10.81
C THR A 83 -0.86 -14.98 9.90
N LEU A 84 0.30 -15.64 9.90
CA LEU A 84 0.64 -16.68 8.94
C LEU A 84 0.94 -18.00 9.67
N PRO A 85 0.79 -19.15 8.99
CA PRO A 85 1.24 -20.43 9.52
C PRO A 85 2.75 -20.44 9.82
N PRO A 86 3.22 -21.31 10.71
CA PRO A 86 4.64 -21.43 11.05
C PRO A 86 5.52 -21.56 9.79
N GLY A 87 6.58 -20.77 9.70
CA GLY A 87 7.54 -20.78 8.60
C GLY A 87 7.11 -20.08 7.33
N VAL A 88 5.84 -19.79 7.13
CA VAL A 88 5.36 -18.96 6.00
C VAL A 88 5.70 -17.50 6.29
N LYS A 89 6.22 -16.78 5.28
CA LYS A 89 6.61 -15.36 5.41
C LYS A 89 6.01 -14.56 4.27
N ALA A 90 5.37 -13.44 4.58
CA ALA A 90 4.95 -12.45 3.58
C ALA A 90 6.08 -11.44 3.34
N GLN A 91 6.23 -11.05 2.08
CA GLN A 91 7.06 -9.91 1.69
C GLN A 91 6.26 -8.61 1.80
N GLU A 92 6.93 -7.48 1.55
CA GLU A 92 6.28 -6.19 1.39
C GLU A 92 5.35 -6.19 0.16
N ILE A 93 4.43 -5.21 0.12
CA ILE A 93 3.57 -5.00 -1.05
C ILE A 93 4.44 -4.70 -2.26
N ALA A 94 4.28 -5.44 -3.34
CA ALA A 94 4.82 -5.09 -4.65
C ALA A 94 3.95 -4.00 -5.27
N TRP A 95 4.27 -2.74 -4.96
CA TRP A 95 3.43 -1.61 -5.29
C TRP A 95 3.23 -1.44 -6.79
N PRO A 96 1.99 -1.52 -7.31
CA PRO A 96 1.71 -1.23 -8.71
C PRO A 96 2.02 0.23 -9.07
N MET A 97 2.11 0.52 -10.36
CA MET A 97 2.23 1.89 -10.85
C MET A 97 1.10 2.77 -10.32
N PRO A 98 1.41 3.92 -9.70
CA PRO A 98 0.38 4.83 -9.22
C PRO A 98 -0.20 5.67 -10.35
N LYS A 99 -1.36 6.27 -10.07
CA LYS A 99 -1.91 7.43 -10.78
C LYS A 99 -1.71 8.68 -9.93
N ARG A 100 -1.68 9.84 -10.59
CA ARG A 100 -1.72 11.14 -9.94
C ARG A 100 -3.15 11.66 -9.94
N PHE A 101 -3.62 12.09 -8.78
CA PHE A 101 -4.92 12.71 -8.57
C PHE A 101 -4.71 14.16 -8.16
N ASP A 102 -5.33 15.10 -8.87
CA ASP A 102 -5.42 16.51 -8.43
C ASP A 102 -6.72 16.69 -7.64
N VAL A 103 -6.59 16.96 -6.36
CA VAL A 103 -7.71 17.18 -5.43
C VAL A 103 -7.60 18.60 -4.88
N GLY A 104 -8.16 19.55 -5.61
CA GLY A 104 -8.14 20.97 -5.20
C GLY A 104 -6.75 21.59 -5.14
N GLY A 105 -5.82 21.15 -5.99
CA GLY A 105 -4.44 21.61 -6.04
C GLY A 105 -3.47 20.81 -5.17
N LEU A 106 -3.96 19.81 -4.43
CA LEU A 106 -3.14 18.80 -3.75
C LEU A 106 -3.00 17.58 -4.67
N TYR A 107 -1.77 17.11 -4.84
CA TYR A 107 -1.46 15.97 -5.71
C TYR A 107 -1.28 14.71 -4.89
N ASN A 108 -2.23 13.78 -5.04
CA ASN A 108 -2.20 12.47 -4.39
C ASN A 108 -1.76 11.39 -5.37
N PHE A 109 -1.10 10.35 -4.86
CA PHE A 109 -0.65 9.20 -5.65
C PHE A 109 -1.33 7.94 -5.13
N GLY A 110 -1.91 7.15 -6.05
CA GLY A 110 -2.66 5.97 -5.62
C GLY A 110 -3.42 5.27 -6.72
N TYR A 111 -4.56 4.68 -6.35
CA TYR A 111 -5.33 3.76 -7.17
C TYR A 111 -6.82 4.07 -7.10
N ASP A 112 -7.49 3.98 -8.23
CA ASP A 112 -8.95 4.04 -8.40
C ASP A 112 -9.46 2.80 -9.16
N GLY A 113 -10.78 2.64 -9.23
CA GLY A 113 -11.39 1.50 -9.89
C GLY A 113 -11.01 0.17 -9.25
N GLU A 114 -10.56 -0.80 -10.04
CA GLU A 114 -10.06 -2.08 -9.52
C GLU A 114 -8.53 -2.10 -9.51
N ALA A 115 -7.95 -2.39 -8.35
CA ALA A 115 -6.51 -2.55 -8.18
C ALA A 115 -6.21 -3.77 -7.29
N VAL A 116 -5.10 -4.45 -7.55
CA VAL A 116 -4.57 -5.50 -6.68
C VAL A 116 -3.23 -5.03 -6.14
N LEU A 117 -3.04 -5.14 -4.84
CA LEU A 117 -1.75 -4.96 -4.17
C LEU A 117 -1.13 -6.35 -3.97
N PRO A 118 -0.19 -6.79 -4.83
CA PRO A 118 0.40 -8.12 -4.74
C PRO A 118 1.35 -8.22 -3.55
N VAL A 119 1.34 -9.40 -2.91
CA VAL A 119 2.26 -9.75 -1.84
C VAL A 119 2.79 -11.16 -2.08
N ALA A 120 4.09 -11.29 -2.26
CA ALA A 120 4.71 -12.60 -2.35
C ALA A 120 4.78 -13.25 -0.97
N VAL A 121 4.40 -14.53 -0.89
CA VAL A 121 4.53 -15.34 0.33
C VAL A 121 5.48 -16.50 0.04
N SER A 122 6.48 -16.68 0.90
CA SER A 122 7.37 -17.82 0.85
C SER A 122 6.84 -18.95 1.73
N VAL A 123 6.74 -20.16 1.18
CA VAL A 123 6.27 -21.36 1.88
C VAL A 123 7.47 -22.22 2.24
N PRO A 124 7.65 -22.67 3.49
CA PRO A 124 8.78 -23.50 3.86
C PRO A 124 8.74 -24.85 3.14
N ALA A 125 9.91 -25.41 2.83
CA ALA A 125 10.02 -26.68 2.09
C ALA A 125 9.46 -27.89 2.86
N ASP A 126 9.44 -27.82 4.19
CA ASP A 126 8.91 -28.81 5.12
C ASP A 126 7.43 -28.58 5.48
N ALA A 127 6.75 -27.66 4.83
CA ALA A 127 5.31 -27.47 5.02
C ALA A 127 4.58 -28.80 4.70
N ALA A 128 3.77 -29.29 5.67
CA ALA A 128 3.16 -30.60 5.61
C ALA A 128 2.12 -30.70 4.47
N PRO A 129 2.34 -31.54 3.43
CA PRO A 129 1.39 -31.72 2.35
C PRO A 129 0.01 -32.16 2.85
N GLY A 130 -1.06 -31.63 2.29
CA GLY A 130 -2.44 -31.91 2.67
C GLY A 130 -2.92 -31.22 3.95
N SER A 131 -2.04 -30.52 4.68
CA SER A 131 -2.47 -29.66 5.79
C SER A 131 -3.21 -28.42 5.26
N LYS A 132 -3.90 -27.72 6.16
CA LYS A 132 -4.61 -26.47 5.86
C LYS A 132 -3.83 -25.29 6.43
N ALA A 133 -3.47 -24.38 5.58
CA ALA A 133 -2.83 -23.13 5.95
C ALA A 133 -3.91 -22.07 6.18
N HIS A 134 -4.05 -21.61 7.41
CA HIS A 134 -4.91 -20.47 7.76
C HIS A 134 -4.09 -19.18 7.66
N ILE A 135 -4.44 -18.33 6.74
CA ILE A 135 -3.79 -17.05 6.48
C ILE A 135 -4.74 -15.95 6.91
N ALA A 136 -4.29 -15.02 7.75
CA ALA A 136 -5.05 -13.84 8.10
C ALA A 136 -4.23 -12.57 7.88
N VAL A 137 -4.90 -11.49 7.51
CA VAL A 137 -4.32 -10.16 7.36
C VAL A 137 -5.25 -9.10 7.93
N ASP A 138 -4.68 -8.21 8.76
CA ASP A 138 -5.33 -6.97 9.18
C ASP A 138 -4.85 -5.85 8.28
N ALA A 139 -5.71 -5.42 7.36
CA ALA A 139 -5.43 -4.35 6.42
C ALA A 139 -6.02 -3.03 6.93
N LYS A 140 -5.24 -1.94 6.79
CA LYS A 140 -5.69 -0.58 7.08
C LYS A 140 -5.38 0.31 5.88
N TRP A 141 -6.29 1.19 5.54
CA TRP A 141 -6.17 2.11 4.41
C TRP A 141 -6.87 3.44 4.67
N LEU A 142 -6.61 4.40 3.83
CA LEU A 142 -7.48 5.57 3.63
C LEU A 142 -8.12 5.47 2.25
N VAL A 143 -9.40 5.79 2.14
CA VAL A 143 -10.10 5.99 0.87
C VAL A 143 -10.60 7.44 0.83
N CYS A 144 -10.31 8.15 -0.25
CA CYS A 144 -10.55 9.59 -0.33
C CYS A 144 -11.17 9.99 -1.66
N ARG A 145 -11.97 11.06 -1.60
CA ARG A 145 -12.44 11.86 -2.74
C ARG A 145 -12.22 13.34 -2.43
N GLU A 146 -13.09 13.97 -1.67
CA GLU A 146 -12.95 15.32 -1.07
C GLU A 146 -12.56 15.21 0.41
N GLU A 147 -13.07 14.17 1.07
CA GLU A 147 -12.72 13.78 2.43
C GLU A 147 -12.05 12.42 2.44
N CYS A 148 -11.29 12.13 3.50
CA CYS A 148 -10.59 10.87 3.67
C CYS A 148 -11.22 10.05 4.79
N ILE A 149 -11.65 8.83 4.47
CA ILE A 149 -12.28 7.89 5.38
C ILE A 149 -11.29 6.77 5.71
N PRO A 150 -10.93 6.57 6.98
CA PRO A 150 -10.11 5.43 7.38
C PRO A 150 -10.90 4.14 7.31
N GLY A 151 -10.34 3.13 6.66
CA GLY A 151 -10.88 1.78 6.63
C GLY A 151 -9.93 0.78 7.31
N ARG A 152 -10.51 -0.29 7.86
CA ARG A 152 -9.79 -1.41 8.43
C ARG A 152 -10.60 -2.68 8.27
N LYS A 153 -9.96 -3.77 7.84
CA LYS A 153 -10.60 -5.08 7.72
C LYS A 153 -9.62 -6.19 8.05
N THR A 154 -10.05 -7.13 8.87
CA THR A 154 -9.38 -8.41 9.03
C THR A 154 -9.97 -9.40 8.02
N MET A 155 -9.13 -9.96 7.17
CA MET A 155 -9.52 -10.92 6.14
C MET A 155 -8.79 -12.23 6.38
N THR A 156 -9.44 -13.34 6.06
CA THR A 156 -8.88 -14.69 6.20
C THR A 156 -9.00 -15.48 4.91
N LEU A 157 -8.03 -16.34 4.67
CA LEU A 157 -8.01 -17.26 3.55
C LEU A 157 -7.44 -18.60 3.99
N ASP A 158 -8.17 -19.65 3.74
CA ASP A 158 -7.75 -21.03 4.02
C ASP A 158 -7.32 -21.71 2.73
N LEU A 159 -6.05 -22.09 2.64
CA LEU A 159 -5.49 -22.80 1.49
C LEU A 159 -4.94 -24.16 1.92
N PRO A 160 -5.18 -25.24 1.15
CA PRO A 160 -4.47 -26.48 1.36
C PRO A 160 -2.98 -26.30 1.03
N VAL A 161 -2.13 -27.07 1.69
CA VAL A 161 -0.73 -27.23 1.30
C VAL A 161 -0.66 -28.33 0.23
N ALA A 162 -0.13 -28.00 -0.94
CA ALA A 162 -0.07 -28.89 -2.08
C ALA A 162 0.79 -30.13 -1.82
N SER A 163 0.47 -31.23 -2.49
CA SER A 163 1.27 -32.44 -2.50
C SER A 163 1.89 -32.67 -3.88
N PRO A 164 2.90 -33.55 -4.01
CA PRO A 164 3.44 -33.92 -5.33
C PRO A 164 2.40 -34.55 -6.28
N THR A 165 1.34 -35.13 -5.73
CA THR A 165 0.25 -35.75 -6.49
C THR A 165 -0.89 -34.80 -6.81
N ASP A 166 -0.98 -33.65 -6.10
CA ASP A 166 -1.95 -32.59 -6.35
C ASP A 166 -1.26 -31.22 -6.24
N PRO A 167 -0.56 -30.78 -7.31
CA PRO A 167 0.15 -29.50 -7.34
C PRO A 167 -0.82 -28.33 -7.37
N PRO A 168 -0.38 -27.12 -6.94
CA PRO A 168 -1.22 -25.93 -6.97
C PRO A 168 -1.58 -25.56 -8.40
N LYS A 169 -2.82 -25.16 -8.61
CA LYS A 169 -3.35 -24.69 -9.89
C LYS A 169 -3.67 -23.21 -9.81
N PRO A 170 -3.58 -22.46 -10.91
CA PRO A 170 -4.10 -21.10 -10.93
C PRO A 170 -5.58 -21.09 -10.51
N ASP A 171 -5.95 -20.16 -9.63
CA ASP A 171 -7.36 -19.97 -9.27
C ASP A 171 -8.07 -19.17 -10.38
N GLY A 172 -8.93 -19.86 -11.13
CA GLY A 172 -9.64 -19.29 -12.26
C GLY A 172 -10.49 -18.05 -11.90
N ARG A 173 -10.89 -17.90 -10.62
CA ARG A 173 -11.64 -16.73 -10.15
C ARG A 173 -10.82 -15.44 -10.24
N TRP A 174 -9.49 -15.52 -10.06
CA TRP A 174 -8.59 -14.38 -9.89
C TRP A 174 -7.54 -14.25 -10.99
N THR A 175 -7.57 -15.12 -12.01
CA THR A 175 -6.60 -15.10 -13.09
C THR A 175 -6.49 -13.74 -13.77
N MET A 176 -7.62 -13.05 -13.98
CA MET A 176 -7.63 -11.73 -14.63
C MET A 176 -7.02 -10.67 -13.70
N GLN A 177 -7.33 -10.69 -12.43
CA GLN A 177 -6.84 -9.74 -11.43
C GLN A 177 -5.32 -9.83 -11.30
N PHE A 178 -4.76 -11.04 -11.16
CA PHE A 178 -3.31 -11.23 -11.10
C PHE A 178 -2.61 -10.91 -12.43
N SER A 179 -3.26 -11.18 -13.56
CA SER A 179 -2.73 -10.75 -14.87
C SER A 179 -2.64 -9.24 -14.99
N ARG A 180 -3.67 -8.51 -14.56
CA ARG A 180 -3.66 -7.04 -14.50
C ARG A 180 -2.63 -6.51 -13.50
N ALA A 181 -2.50 -7.15 -12.34
CA ALA A 181 -1.51 -6.78 -11.35
C ALA A 181 -0.08 -6.85 -11.91
N ARG A 182 0.26 -7.94 -12.64
CA ARG A 182 1.56 -8.06 -13.32
C ARG A 182 1.77 -6.98 -14.40
N LEU A 183 0.73 -6.63 -15.14
CA LEU A 183 0.83 -5.52 -16.12
C LEU A 183 0.96 -4.15 -15.47
N ALA A 184 0.46 -4.01 -14.25
CA ALA A 184 0.56 -2.78 -13.46
C ALA A 184 1.88 -2.69 -12.68
N GLU A 185 2.71 -3.73 -12.63
CA GLU A 185 4.02 -3.70 -12.00
C GLU A 185 5.01 -2.91 -12.86
N PRO A 186 5.71 -1.89 -12.29
CA PRO A 186 6.72 -1.16 -13.04
C PRO A 186 7.92 -2.07 -13.35
N GLN A 187 8.32 -2.13 -14.60
CA GLN A 187 9.44 -2.96 -15.05
C GLN A 187 10.76 -2.40 -14.53
N ALA A 188 11.57 -3.24 -13.90
CA ALA A 188 12.93 -2.87 -13.53
C ALA A 188 13.75 -2.61 -14.81
N THR A 189 14.60 -1.59 -14.77
CA THR A 189 15.42 -1.18 -15.91
C THR A 189 16.91 -1.29 -15.62
N ALA A 190 17.69 -1.47 -16.67
CA ALA A 190 19.15 -1.36 -16.63
C ALA A 190 19.63 0.06 -16.95
N TRP A 191 18.79 1.06 -16.91
CA TRP A 191 19.18 2.45 -17.19
C TRP A 191 20.12 2.95 -16.10
N LYS A 192 21.11 3.72 -16.52
CA LYS A 192 21.95 4.47 -15.60
C LYS A 192 21.22 5.75 -15.20
N ALA A 193 21.08 5.92 -13.91
CA ALA A 193 20.47 7.11 -13.32
C ALA A 193 21.54 7.90 -12.57
N THR A 194 21.52 9.20 -12.74
CA THR A 194 22.26 10.16 -11.91
C THR A 194 21.31 11.26 -11.48
N ASN A 195 21.58 11.90 -10.36
CA ASN A 195 20.87 13.11 -9.98
C ASN A 195 21.85 14.26 -9.73
N ALA A 196 21.35 15.47 -9.89
CA ALA A 196 21.96 16.70 -9.39
C ALA A 196 20.90 17.44 -8.56
N ALA A 197 21.29 17.84 -7.35
CA ALA A 197 20.49 18.76 -6.53
C ALA A 197 21.04 20.16 -6.74
N ASP A 198 20.31 21.00 -7.44
CA ASP A 198 20.69 22.38 -7.73
C ASP A 198 19.62 23.33 -7.18
N GLY A 199 20.01 24.15 -6.20
CA GLY A 199 19.09 25.07 -5.53
C GLY A 199 17.86 24.35 -4.97
N ASP A 200 16.70 24.70 -5.50
CA ASP A 200 15.36 24.16 -5.17
C ASP A 200 14.91 23.01 -6.09
N ARG A 201 15.83 22.46 -6.91
CA ARG A 201 15.53 21.43 -7.90
C ARG A 201 16.27 20.11 -7.60
N ILE A 202 15.64 19.00 -8.00
CA ILE A 202 16.25 17.67 -8.11
C ILE A 202 16.08 17.23 -9.57
N VAL A 203 17.21 17.19 -10.28
CA VAL A 203 17.25 16.83 -11.70
C VAL A 203 17.80 15.43 -11.85
N VAL A 204 16.97 14.50 -12.31
CA VAL A 204 17.37 13.12 -12.61
C VAL A 204 17.67 13.00 -14.09
N THR A 205 18.86 12.47 -14.41
CA THR A 205 19.28 12.14 -15.78
C THR A 205 19.32 10.63 -15.94
N LEU A 206 18.52 10.12 -16.88
CA LEU A 206 18.45 8.70 -17.22
C LEU A 206 19.10 8.48 -18.59
N ARG A 207 19.97 7.46 -18.68
CA ARG A 207 20.62 7.02 -19.94
C ARG A 207 20.52 5.50 -20.06
N GLY A 208 20.29 5.02 -21.26
CA GLY A 208 20.23 3.59 -21.53
C GLY A 208 19.43 3.24 -22.77
N PRO A 209 19.33 1.95 -23.07
CA PRO A 209 18.59 1.49 -24.24
C PRO A 209 17.08 1.66 -24.03
N SER A 210 16.36 1.92 -25.12
CA SER A 210 14.88 1.93 -25.16
C SER A 210 14.23 2.87 -24.13
N LEU A 211 14.87 4.02 -23.84
CA LEU A 211 14.22 5.06 -23.06
C LEU A 211 12.95 5.53 -23.76
N PRO A 212 11.82 5.71 -23.02
CA PRO A 212 10.57 6.20 -23.60
C PRO A 212 10.70 7.63 -24.17
N ALA A 213 9.76 8.02 -25.02
CA ALA A 213 9.60 9.43 -25.38
C ALA A 213 9.18 10.23 -24.14
N ALA A 214 9.52 11.52 -24.10
CA ALA A 214 9.15 12.38 -22.98
C ALA A 214 7.65 12.72 -22.97
N ASP A 215 7.02 12.69 -24.13
CA ASP A 215 5.61 13.03 -24.29
C ASP A 215 4.69 12.03 -23.59
N GLY A 216 3.76 12.54 -22.79
CA GLY A 216 2.83 11.74 -22.02
C GLY A 216 3.44 10.95 -20.84
N LEU A 217 4.74 11.16 -20.51
CA LEU A 217 5.32 10.59 -19.31
C LEU A 217 4.86 11.33 -18.06
N ASP A 218 4.59 10.57 -17.00
CA ASP A 218 4.55 11.07 -15.62
C ASP A 218 5.65 10.36 -14.80
N ALA A 219 6.03 10.95 -13.68
CA ALA A 219 7.07 10.42 -12.83
C ALA A 219 6.73 10.58 -11.34
N PHE A 220 7.05 9.55 -10.56
CA PHE A 220 6.73 9.42 -9.15
C PHE A 220 7.96 8.98 -8.38
N VAL A 221 8.18 9.58 -7.22
CA VAL A 221 9.25 9.19 -6.30
C VAL A 221 8.61 8.44 -5.12
N ALA A 222 9.15 7.26 -4.80
CA ALA A 222 8.59 6.43 -3.73
C ALA A 222 8.86 7.03 -2.33
N GLU A 223 9.95 7.75 -2.18
CA GLU A 223 10.35 8.40 -0.93
C GLU A 223 9.54 9.68 -0.70
N ARG A 224 8.94 9.75 0.47
CA ARG A 224 8.14 10.91 0.87
C ARG A 224 9.03 12.12 1.17
N LYS A 225 8.53 13.32 0.91
CA LYS A 225 9.18 14.59 1.25
C LYS A 225 10.51 14.85 0.54
N LEU A 226 10.83 14.09 -0.50
CA LEU A 226 12.03 14.31 -1.31
C LEU A 226 11.78 15.37 -2.38
N VAL A 227 10.69 15.23 -3.11
CA VAL A 227 10.27 16.14 -4.18
C VAL A 227 8.86 16.71 -3.91
N ASP A 228 8.55 17.85 -4.53
CA ASP A 228 7.18 18.36 -4.64
C ASP A 228 6.35 17.37 -5.48
N ASN A 229 5.09 17.16 -5.10
CA ASN A 229 4.23 16.16 -5.73
C ASN A 229 3.53 16.64 -7.01
N LYS A 230 3.76 17.88 -7.44
CA LYS A 230 3.33 18.38 -8.75
C LYS A 230 3.97 17.60 -9.89
N PRO A 231 3.34 17.55 -11.07
CA PRO A 231 3.96 16.96 -12.26
C PRO A 231 5.36 17.54 -12.52
N PRO A 232 6.41 16.70 -12.65
CA PRO A 232 7.75 17.18 -12.97
C PRO A 232 7.82 17.67 -14.42
N ARG A 233 8.89 18.41 -14.75
CA ARG A 233 9.23 18.69 -16.14
C ARG A 233 10.03 17.53 -16.71
N ILE A 234 9.57 16.95 -17.81
CA ILE A 234 10.24 15.82 -18.46
C ILE A 234 10.60 16.22 -19.89
N LYS A 235 11.88 15.99 -20.27
CA LYS A 235 12.36 16.31 -21.63
C LYS A 235 13.42 15.32 -22.09
N ARG A 236 13.60 15.20 -23.40
CA ARG A 236 14.75 14.51 -24.01
C ARG A 236 15.86 15.50 -24.30
N GLU A 237 17.10 15.13 -23.95
CA GLU A 237 18.31 15.85 -24.33
C GLU A 237 19.31 14.85 -24.93
N GLY A 238 19.37 14.82 -26.27
CA GLY A 238 20.19 13.82 -26.97
C GLY A 238 19.74 12.39 -26.64
N ASP A 239 20.62 11.60 -26.09
CA ASP A 239 20.38 10.21 -25.65
C ASP A 239 19.80 10.10 -24.23
N ALA A 240 19.71 11.22 -23.50
CA ALA A 240 19.22 11.24 -22.14
C ALA A 240 17.72 11.61 -22.02
N LEU A 241 17.07 11.07 -20.99
CA LEU A 241 15.78 11.53 -20.49
C LEU A 241 16.03 12.29 -19.18
N ILE A 242 15.58 13.53 -19.14
CA ILE A 242 15.75 14.43 -18.00
C ILE A 242 14.39 14.54 -17.29
N VAL A 243 14.36 14.25 -15.98
CA VAL A 243 13.21 14.43 -15.11
C VAL A 243 13.58 15.47 -14.06
N ASP A 244 12.91 16.61 -14.10
CA ASP A 244 13.24 17.78 -13.30
C ASP A 244 12.10 18.06 -12.30
N PHE A 245 12.36 17.78 -11.03
CA PHE A 245 11.43 17.98 -9.91
C PHE A 245 11.77 19.28 -9.15
N ALA A 246 10.77 19.94 -8.60
CA ALA A 246 10.99 20.87 -7.49
C ALA A 246 11.30 20.05 -6.22
N LYS A 247 12.16 20.53 -5.34
CA LYS A 247 12.33 19.96 -4.01
C LYS A 247 11.05 20.14 -3.20
N SER A 248 10.77 19.18 -2.33
CA SER A 248 9.72 19.34 -1.34
C SER A 248 10.05 20.48 -0.37
N GLU A 249 9.06 21.25 0.06
CA GLU A 249 9.22 22.23 1.15
C GLU A 249 9.63 21.56 2.47
N TYR A 250 9.35 20.25 2.61
CA TYR A 250 9.75 19.41 3.75
C TYR A 250 11.03 18.62 3.49
N PHE A 251 11.82 19.00 2.47
CA PHE A 251 13.06 18.31 2.15
C PHE A 251 14.03 18.37 3.33
N GLY A 252 14.47 17.19 3.78
CA GLY A 252 15.41 17.02 4.88
C GLY A 252 16.71 16.35 4.43
N THR A 253 17.21 15.43 5.24
CA THR A 253 18.36 14.60 4.87
C THR A 253 17.94 13.65 3.74
N PRO A 254 18.60 13.70 2.59
CA PRO A 254 18.29 12.80 1.49
C PRO A 254 18.71 11.35 1.82
N PRO A 255 18.01 10.35 1.27
CA PRO A 255 18.42 8.96 1.36
C PRO A 255 19.68 8.73 0.49
N GLU A 256 20.36 7.59 0.65
CA GLU A 256 21.48 7.20 -0.23
C GLU A 256 21.04 6.98 -1.68
N SER A 257 19.81 6.51 -1.87
CA SER A 257 19.15 6.34 -3.16
C SER A 257 17.64 6.42 -3.00
N PHE A 258 16.93 6.62 -4.09
CA PHE A 258 15.46 6.62 -4.13
C PHE A 258 14.92 5.89 -5.36
N ASP A 259 13.70 5.38 -5.25
CA ASP A 259 13.02 4.72 -6.35
C ASP A 259 12.21 5.74 -7.17
N LEU A 260 12.55 5.83 -8.45
CA LEU A 260 11.81 6.60 -9.45
C LEU A 260 10.96 5.66 -10.29
N VAL A 261 9.65 5.90 -10.32
CA VAL A 261 8.70 5.20 -11.18
C VAL A 261 8.25 6.16 -12.29
N LEU A 262 8.46 5.75 -13.53
CA LEU A 262 7.93 6.44 -14.72
C LEU A 262 6.70 5.69 -15.23
N THR A 263 5.67 6.42 -15.64
CA THR A 263 4.47 5.84 -16.26
C THR A 263 4.14 6.54 -17.56
N GLN A 264 3.65 5.78 -18.54
CA GLN A 264 3.24 6.32 -19.83
C GLN A 264 2.00 5.61 -20.34
N PRO A 265 0.95 6.31 -20.76
CA PRO A 265 -0.18 5.73 -21.46
C PRO A 265 0.26 5.00 -22.75
N SER A 266 -0.36 3.87 -23.02
CA SER A 266 -0.15 3.10 -24.24
C SER A 266 -1.45 2.51 -24.75
N ALA A 267 -1.48 1.99 -25.98
CA ALA A 267 -2.66 1.34 -26.54
C ALA A 267 -3.12 0.11 -25.73
N ALA A 268 -2.21 -0.53 -25.00
CA ALA A 268 -2.50 -1.70 -24.16
C ALA A 268 -2.77 -1.34 -22.67
N GLY A 269 -2.89 -0.05 -22.34
CA GLY A 269 -3.03 0.43 -20.97
C GLY A 269 -1.88 1.36 -20.58
N VAL A 270 -1.39 1.26 -19.34
CA VAL A 270 -0.25 2.05 -18.86
C VAL A 270 1.00 1.17 -18.85
N ARG A 271 2.11 1.68 -19.36
CA ARG A 271 3.44 1.08 -19.23
C ARG A 271 4.19 1.83 -18.16
N GLY A 272 5.05 1.14 -17.40
CA GLY A 272 5.87 1.81 -16.40
C GLY A 272 7.20 1.15 -16.19
N TRP A 273 8.13 1.94 -15.66
CA TRP A 273 9.49 1.56 -15.41
C TRP A 273 9.91 2.01 -14.02
N ARG A 274 10.68 1.20 -13.33
CA ARG A 274 11.31 1.55 -12.06
C ARG A 274 12.81 1.58 -12.21
N VAL A 275 13.42 2.62 -11.70
CA VAL A 275 14.88 2.78 -11.65
C VAL A 275 15.27 3.32 -10.28
N GLN A 276 16.30 2.71 -9.68
CA GLN A 276 16.90 3.23 -8.47
C GLN A 276 17.88 4.36 -8.83
N VAL A 277 17.67 5.52 -8.24
CA VAL A 277 18.48 6.73 -8.47
C VAL A 277 19.40 6.92 -7.26
N PRO A 278 20.73 6.80 -7.39
CA PRO A 278 21.63 7.12 -6.29
C PRO A 278 21.52 8.61 -5.98
N PHE A 279 21.39 8.96 -4.70
CA PHE A 279 21.43 10.38 -4.32
C PHE A 279 22.89 10.78 -4.13
N ALA A 280 23.47 11.46 -5.14
CA ALA A 280 24.79 12.02 -4.98
C ALA A 280 24.72 13.07 -3.85
N ALA A 281 25.34 12.76 -2.71
CA ALA A 281 25.71 13.80 -1.78
C ALA A 281 26.52 14.81 -2.59
N ASN A 282 26.05 16.07 -2.65
CA ASN A 282 26.84 17.13 -3.29
C ASN A 282 28.26 17.01 -2.75
N ALA A 283 29.21 16.74 -3.61
CA ALA A 283 30.59 17.08 -3.29
C ALA A 283 30.52 18.56 -2.88
N ALA A 284 30.78 18.82 -1.60
CA ALA A 284 30.87 20.18 -1.09
C ALA A 284 31.82 20.97 -1.99
N PRO A 285 31.52 22.25 -2.26
CA PRO A 285 32.33 23.07 -3.12
C PRO A 285 33.77 23.19 -2.62
#